data_e0f50e03c63aeb2868518cf32977cb8a
#
_entry.id   e0f50e03c63aeb2868518cf32977cb8a
#
_cell.length_a   1.000
_cell.length_b   1.000
_cell.length_c   1.000
_cell.angle_alpha   90.00
_cell.angle_beta   90.00
_cell.angle_gamma   90.00
#
_symmetry.space_group_name_H-M   'P 1'
#
loop_
_entity.id
_entity.type
_entity.pdbx_description
1 polymer ?
#
loop_
_entity_poly.entity_id
_entity_poly.type
_entity_poly.pdbx_seq_one_letter_code
_entity_poly.pdbx_strand_id
1 'polypeptide(L)'
;RDSGNRNVSCVNIEGESMQFQNAEFIASYGTFSQIPPCDSVEIAFAGRSNVGKSTLINKIFQRKSLARVSAVPGKTATINFYRLRPLTIVDLPGYGYAKVAKSEKAKWSGLISGYLGADRDLRLILLLIDMRHAPSKDDIQMIDFLVESELPFLIVLTKADKLNKTERAKRMQAFETEIPYFSQIHVIPFSAVTREGVSEVQAVLEEIASETEETE
;
A
#
# COMPACT_ATOMS: atom_id res chain seq x y z
N ARG A 1 -48.74 -30.90 28.96
CA ARG A 1 -48.49 -30.56 27.53
C ARG A 1 -47.54 -29.40 27.54
N ASP A 2 -46.28 -29.82 27.50
CA ASP A 2 -45.10 -28.93 27.42
C ASP A 2 -44.86 -28.53 25.97
N SER A 3 -44.89 -27.26 25.68
CA SER A 3 -44.45 -26.69 24.41
C SER A 3 -43.21 -25.85 24.69
N GLY A 4 -42.06 -26.53 24.60
CA GLY A 4 -40.75 -25.92 24.67
C GLY A 4 -40.51 -24.97 23.51
N ASN A 5 -40.47 -23.68 23.79
CA ASN A 5 -40.05 -22.65 22.89
C ASN A 5 -38.51 -22.59 22.93
N ARG A 6 -37.83 -23.19 21.95
CA ARG A 6 -36.39 -23.01 21.78
C ARG A 6 -36.17 -21.71 21.02
N ASN A 7 -35.87 -20.67 21.78
CA ASN A 7 -35.25 -19.47 21.22
C ASN A 7 -33.88 -19.85 20.63
N VAL A 8 -33.82 -19.97 19.32
CA VAL A 8 -32.56 -19.94 18.59
C VAL A 8 -32.12 -18.49 18.58
N SER A 9 -31.23 -18.14 19.51
CA SER A 9 -30.49 -16.89 19.45
C SER A 9 -29.58 -16.95 18.22
N CYS A 10 -29.95 -16.18 17.19
CA CYS A 10 -29.02 -15.83 16.11
C CYS A 10 -27.87 -15.07 16.77
N VAL A 11 -26.74 -15.71 16.87
CA VAL A 11 -25.48 -15.04 17.21
C VAL A 11 -25.15 -14.21 15.98
N ASN A 12 -25.34 -12.90 16.08
CA ASN A 12 -24.75 -11.94 15.16
C ASN A 12 -23.25 -12.05 15.33
N ILE A 13 -22.58 -12.68 14.37
CA ILE A 13 -21.14 -12.53 14.18
C ILE A 13 -20.96 -11.15 13.56
N GLU A 14 -21.00 -10.10 14.37
CA GLU A 14 -20.45 -8.82 14.02
C GLU A 14 -18.94 -9.02 13.94
N GLY A 15 -18.40 -9.12 12.71
CA GLY A 15 -16.97 -9.16 12.51
C GLY A 15 -16.35 -7.94 13.17
N GLU A 16 -15.46 -8.13 14.13
CA GLU A 16 -14.77 -7.04 14.79
C GLU A 16 -14.01 -6.24 13.71
N SER A 17 -14.36 -4.97 13.55
CA SER A 17 -13.67 -4.03 12.66
C SER A 17 -12.17 -4.01 12.98
N MET A 18 -11.33 -4.07 11.94
CA MET A 18 -9.87 -4.11 12.10
C MET A 18 -9.36 -2.91 12.89
N GLN A 19 -8.58 -3.17 13.94
CA GLN A 19 -8.03 -2.12 14.82
C GLN A 19 -6.73 -1.56 14.23
N PHE A 20 -6.83 -0.67 13.25
CA PHE A 20 -5.68 -0.11 12.51
C PHE A 20 -4.61 0.53 13.39
N GLN A 21 -4.99 1.12 14.54
CA GLN A 21 -4.06 1.71 15.49
C GLN A 21 -3.15 0.69 16.19
N ASN A 22 -3.47 -0.60 16.11
CA ASN A 22 -2.67 -1.68 16.68
C ASN A 22 -1.51 -2.11 15.77
N ALA A 23 -1.32 -1.45 14.64
CA ALA A 23 -0.17 -1.71 13.77
C ALA A 23 1.16 -1.48 14.52
N GLU A 24 2.06 -2.46 14.45
CA GLU A 24 3.34 -2.46 15.13
C GLU A 24 4.49 -2.66 14.15
N PHE A 25 5.57 -1.90 14.33
CA PHE A 25 6.80 -2.11 13.58
C PHE A 25 7.45 -3.44 13.97
N ILE A 26 7.79 -4.28 12.98
CA ILE A 26 8.46 -5.58 13.20
C ILE A 26 9.95 -5.42 12.98
N ALA A 27 10.35 -5.07 11.75
CA ALA A 27 11.74 -5.07 11.32
C ALA A 27 11.96 -4.20 10.07
N SER A 28 13.23 -3.95 9.78
CA SER A 28 13.70 -3.21 8.63
C SER A 28 14.89 -3.93 8.00
N TYR A 29 14.82 -4.24 6.71
CA TYR A 29 15.85 -5.02 6.01
C TYR A 29 16.44 -4.25 4.85
N GLY A 30 17.76 -4.21 4.76
CA GLY A 30 18.52 -3.51 3.72
C GLY A 30 18.90 -4.38 2.52
N THR A 31 18.80 -5.71 2.65
CA THR A 31 19.05 -6.67 1.57
C THR A 31 17.96 -7.75 1.57
N PHE A 32 17.67 -8.29 0.39
CA PHE A 32 16.64 -9.34 0.25
C PHE A 32 16.98 -10.61 1.07
N SER A 33 18.24 -10.99 1.14
CA SER A 33 18.69 -12.17 1.90
C SER A 33 18.46 -12.10 3.41
N GLN A 34 18.18 -10.91 3.94
CA GLN A 34 17.83 -10.72 5.36
C GLN A 34 16.35 -10.92 5.65
N ILE A 35 15.50 -10.86 4.61
CA ILE A 35 14.04 -10.95 4.77
C ILE A 35 13.68 -12.40 5.07
N PRO A 36 12.98 -12.69 6.18
CA PRO A 36 12.55 -14.03 6.51
C PRO A 36 11.52 -14.56 5.50
N PRO A 37 11.29 -15.89 5.46
CA PRO A 37 10.16 -16.44 4.74
C PRO A 37 8.84 -15.78 5.12
N CYS A 38 7.88 -15.78 4.20
CA CYS A 38 6.54 -15.26 4.45
C CYS A 38 5.77 -16.22 5.36
N ASP A 39 5.14 -15.69 6.40
CA ASP A 39 4.35 -16.44 7.38
C ASP A 39 2.92 -15.88 7.54
N SER A 40 2.55 -14.92 6.70
CA SER A 40 1.27 -14.22 6.77
C SER A 40 0.95 -13.55 5.43
N VAL A 41 -0.29 -13.20 5.20
CA VAL A 41 -0.71 -12.38 4.06
C VAL A 41 -0.02 -11.02 4.11
N GLU A 42 0.60 -10.63 3.01
CA GLU A 42 1.33 -9.37 2.89
C GLU A 42 0.60 -8.37 1.97
N ILE A 43 0.61 -7.10 2.40
CA ILE A 43 0.17 -5.96 1.59
C ILE A 43 1.29 -4.94 1.52
N ALA A 44 1.73 -4.62 0.31
CA ALA A 44 2.86 -3.72 0.09
C ALA A 44 2.44 -2.31 -0.30
N PHE A 45 3.20 -1.33 0.14
CA PHE A 45 3.09 0.08 -0.25
C PHE A 45 4.30 0.47 -1.08
N ALA A 46 4.08 0.86 -2.32
CA ALA A 46 5.09 1.29 -3.27
C ALA A 46 4.87 2.74 -3.71
N GLY A 47 5.90 3.41 -4.18
CA GLY A 47 5.77 4.75 -4.73
C GLY A 47 7.10 5.50 -4.74
N ARG A 48 7.13 6.63 -5.45
CA ARG A 48 8.32 7.48 -5.50
C ARG A 48 8.64 8.09 -4.14
N SER A 49 9.89 8.44 -3.99
CA SER A 49 10.34 9.28 -2.86
C SER A 49 9.52 10.57 -2.80
N ASN A 50 9.08 10.94 -1.60
CA ASN A 50 8.27 12.13 -1.34
C ASN A 50 6.86 12.13 -1.99
N VAL A 51 6.37 11.00 -2.47
CA VAL A 51 4.98 10.87 -2.96
C VAL A 51 3.95 11.02 -1.84
N GLY A 52 4.34 10.78 -0.59
CA GLY A 52 3.46 10.84 0.58
C GLY A 52 3.21 9.47 1.23
N LYS A 53 4.00 8.44 0.89
CA LYS A 53 3.81 7.05 1.34
C LYS A 53 3.81 6.91 2.86
N SER A 54 4.85 7.38 3.56
CA SER A 54 4.89 7.33 5.03
C SER A 54 3.77 8.15 5.70
N THR A 55 3.34 9.24 5.06
CA THR A 55 2.23 10.05 5.54
C THR A 55 0.91 9.29 5.41
N LEU A 56 0.71 8.61 4.28
CA LEU A 56 -0.46 7.76 4.04
C LEU A 56 -0.50 6.60 5.05
N ILE A 57 0.59 5.85 5.21
CA ILE A 57 0.71 4.77 6.18
C ILE A 57 0.32 5.26 7.58
N ASN A 58 0.90 6.38 8.03
CA ASN A 58 0.59 6.95 9.35
C ASN A 58 -0.89 7.37 9.49
N LYS A 59 -1.53 7.82 8.41
CA LYS A 59 -2.96 8.20 8.42
C LYS A 59 -3.88 6.99 8.47
N ILE A 60 -3.62 5.96 7.66
CA ILE A 60 -4.42 4.73 7.64
C ILE A 60 -4.36 4.04 8.99
N PHE A 61 -3.16 3.92 9.58
CA PHE A 61 -2.95 3.27 10.85
C PHE A 61 -3.18 4.18 12.07
N GLN A 62 -3.67 5.39 11.85
CA GLN A 62 -3.99 6.35 12.92
C GLN A 62 -2.82 6.58 13.90
N ARG A 63 -1.58 6.51 13.39
CA ARG A 63 -0.35 6.68 14.16
C ARG A 63 0.41 7.92 13.70
N LYS A 64 1.03 8.64 14.63
CA LYS A 64 1.77 9.87 14.31
C LYS A 64 3.12 9.59 13.65
N SER A 65 3.74 8.46 13.93
CA SER A 65 5.11 8.14 13.52
C SER A 65 5.40 6.64 13.40
N LEU A 66 4.44 5.84 12.93
CA LEU A 66 4.67 4.42 12.65
C LEU A 66 5.68 4.28 11.51
N ALA A 67 5.40 4.86 10.35
CA ALA A 67 6.34 5.01 9.26
C ALA A 67 7.10 6.33 9.41
N ARG A 68 8.44 6.26 9.35
CA ARG A 68 9.27 7.47 9.45
C ARG A 68 9.22 8.24 8.13
N VAL A 69 8.81 9.49 8.20
CA VAL A 69 8.93 10.42 7.07
C VAL A 69 10.42 10.77 6.93
N SER A 70 11.10 10.13 5.98
CA SER A 70 12.51 10.43 5.71
C SER A 70 12.63 11.74 4.95
N ALA A 71 13.19 12.75 5.59
CA ALA A 71 13.49 14.02 4.95
C ALA A 71 14.89 14.06 4.27
N VAL A 72 15.71 13.02 4.47
CA VAL A 72 17.10 13.00 4.00
C VAL A 72 17.26 12.02 2.84
N PRO A 73 17.55 12.49 1.61
CA PRO A 73 17.93 11.64 0.50
C PRO A 73 19.26 10.93 0.81
N GLY A 74 19.37 9.63 0.51
CA GLY A 74 20.64 8.90 0.60
C GLY A 74 20.85 8.04 1.85
N LYS A 75 19.84 7.87 2.73
CA LYS A 75 19.89 6.77 3.71
C LYS A 75 19.62 5.45 3.00
N THR A 76 20.29 4.41 3.44
CA THR A 76 20.17 3.02 2.95
C THR A 76 18.70 2.66 2.74
N ALA A 77 18.36 2.29 1.52
CA ALA A 77 17.01 1.84 1.18
C ALA A 77 16.69 0.57 1.96
N THR A 78 15.59 0.56 2.70
CA THR A 78 15.13 -0.61 3.48
C THR A 78 13.68 -0.90 3.16
N ILE A 79 13.32 -2.18 3.21
CA ILE A 79 11.92 -2.62 3.30
C ILE A 79 11.58 -2.68 4.78
N ASN A 80 10.47 -2.05 5.17
CA ASN A 80 10.00 -2.02 6.55
C ASN A 80 8.73 -2.88 6.67
N PHE A 81 8.69 -3.71 7.71
CA PHE A 81 7.58 -4.61 8.00
C PHE A 81 6.84 -4.14 9.24
N TYR A 82 5.51 -4.15 9.16
CA TYR A 82 4.60 -3.82 10.26
C TYR A 82 3.56 -4.93 10.39
N ARG A 83 3.28 -5.35 11.62
CA ARG A 83 2.22 -6.32 11.94
C ARG A 83 0.90 -5.59 12.13
N LEU A 84 -0.12 -6.04 11.42
CA LEU A 84 -1.52 -5.65 11.60
C LEU A 84 -2.36 -6.92 11.41
N ARG A 85 -2.50 -7.73 12.44
CA ARG A 85 -3.15 -9.05 12.34
C ARG A 85 -4.53 -8.98 11.70
N PRO A 86 -4.87 -9.92 10.77
CA PRO A 86 -4.06 -11.06 10.31
C PRO A 86 -2.99 -10.70 9.27
N LEU A 87 -2.88 -9.44 8.84
CA LEU A 87 -2.02 -8.96 7.77
C LEU A 87 -0.62 -8.54 8.25
N THR A 88 0.33 -8.64 7.34
CA THR A 88 1.63 -7.95 7.41
C THR A 88 1.70 -6.84 6.37
N ILE A 89 1.99 -5.64 6.81
CA ILE A 89 2.14 -4.46 5.98
C ILE A 89 3.61 -4.25 5.64
N VAL A 90 3.89 -4.05 4.35
CA VAL A 90 5.25 -3.95 3.83
C VAL A 90 5.45 -2.59 3.16
N ASP A 91 6.29 -1.75 3.76
CA ASP A 91 6.64 -0.43 3.23
C ASP A 91 7.90 -0.55 2.39
N LEU A 92 7.73 -0.57 1.06
CA LEU A 92 8.83 -0.65 0.10
C LEU A 92 9.60 0.67 0.04
N PRO A 93 10.93 0.66 -0.15
CA PRO A 93 11.70 1.89 -0.26
C PRO A 93 11.28 2.69 -1.49
N GLY A 94 11.14 4.01 -1.34
CA GLY A 94 10.76 4.90 -2.43
C GLY A 94 11.75 4.85 -3.59
N TYR A 95 11.25 4.87 -4.83
CA TYR A 95 12.06 4.98 -6.05
C TYR A 95 12.18 6.42 -6.56
N GLY A 96 12.92 6.62 -7.68
CA GLY A 96 13.00 7.92 -8.35
C GLY A 96 13.92 8.94 -7.68
N TYR A 97 14.92 8.51 -6.94
CA TYR A 97 15.96 9.41 -6.42
C TYR A 97 16.89 9.89 -7.56
N ALA A 98 16.80 11.17 -7.92
CA ALA A 98 17.58 11.76 -9.01
C ALA A 98 19.08 11.85 -8.74
N LYS A 99 19.54 11.68 -7.50
CA LYS A 99 20.93 11.94 -7.08
C LYS A 99 21.51 10.82 -6.20
N VAL A 100 21.29 9.56 -6.57
CA VAL A 100 21.95 8.44 -5.89
C VAL A 100 22.99 7.81 -6.80
N ALA A 101 24.07 7.30 -6.19
CA ALA A 101 25.11 6.56 -6.92
C ALA A 101 24.52 5.34 -7.64
N LYS A 102 25.11 4.94 -8.77
CA LYS A 102 24.69 3.75 -9.52
C LYS A 102 24.65 2.49 -8.64
N SER A 103 25.58 2.35 -7.70
CA SER A 103 25.64 1.24 -6.76
C SER A 103 24.43 1.20 -5.81
N GLU A 104 23.96 2.35 -5.32
CA GLU A 104 22.79 2.44 -4.48
C GLU A 104 21.50 2.14 -5.26
N LYS A 105 21.43 2.59 -6.53
CA LYS A 105 20.31 2.26 -7.42
C LYS A 105 20.26 0.75 -7.71
N ALA A 106 21.40 0.10 -7.91
CA ALA A 106 21.48 -1.35 -8.11
C ALA A 106 21.05 -2.13 -6.86
N LYS A 107 21.49 -1.72 -5.67
CA LYS A 107 21.06 -2.32 -4.40
C LYS A 107 19.55 -2.17 -4.21
N TRP A 108 19.01 -0.96 -4.44
CA TRP A 108 17.59 -0.69 -4.37
C TRP A 108 16.80 -1.60 -5.32
N SER A 109 17.22 -1.68 -6.60
CA SER A 109 16.59 -2.52 -7.60
C SER A 109 16.64 -4.01 -7.19
N GLY A 110 17.79 -4.51 -6.74
CA GLY A 110 17.95 -5.88 -6.29
C GLY A 110 17.09 -6.22 -5.05
N LEU A 111 16.92 -5.28 -4.14
CA LEU A 111 16.07 -5.45 -2.97
C LEU A 111 14.58 -5.56 -3.36
N ILE A 112 14.09 -4.66 -4.23
CA ILE A 112 12.70 -4.64 -4.66
C ILE A 112 12.37 -5.82 -5.58
N SER A 113 13.19 -6.07 -6.61
CA SER A 113 12.96 -7.20 -7.52
C SER A 113 13.07 -8.54 -6.80
N GLY A 114 13.98 -8.67 -5.83
CA GLY A 114 14.08 -9.85 -4.98
C GLY A 114 12.82 -10.06 -4.14
N TYR A 115 12.29 -9.01 -3.51
CA TYR A 115 11.08 -9.09 -2.71
C TYR A 115 9.83 -9.40 -3.57
N LEU A 116 9.62 -8.65 -4.65
CA LEU A 116 8.43 -8.80 -5.50
C LEU A 116 8.46 -10.08 -6.36
N GLY A 117 9.65 -10.62 -6.65
CA GLY A 117 9.81 -11.89 -7.39
C GLY A 117 9.89 -13.13 -6.50
N ALA A 118 9.80 -12.99 -5.18
CA ALA A 118 9.84 -14.12 -4.25
C ALA A 118 8.46 -14.79 -4.14
N ASP A 119 8.46 -16.07 -3.79
CA ASP A 119 7.25 -16.80 -3.42
C ASP A 119 6.76 -16.34 -2.04
N ARG A 120 5.89 -15.32 -2.04
CA ARG A 120 5.31 -14.68 -0.85
C ARG A 120 3.81 -14.54 -1.03
N ASP A 121 3.04 -14.63 0.04
CA ASP A 121 1.59 -14.38 -0.01
C ASP A 121 1.29 -12.88 -0.10
N LEU A 122 1.76 -12.25 -1.17
CA LEU A 122 1.56 -10.84 -1.48
C LEU A 122 0.23 -10.65 -2.21
N ARG A 123 -0.80 -10.24 -1.46
CA ARG A 123 -2.18 -10.14 -1.97
C ARG A 123 -2.50 -8.81 -2.66
N LEU A 124 -1.80 -7.74 -2.32
CA LEU A 124 -2.05 -6.44 -2.91
C LEU A 124 -0.83 -5.52 -2.81
N ILE A 125 -0.64 -4.70 -3.83
CA ILE A 125 0.31 -3.58 -3.81
C ILE A 125 -0.46 -2.28 -3.97
N LEU A 126 -0.34 -1.37 -3.00
CA LEU A 126 -0.82 -0.01 -3.12
C LEU A 126 0.28 0.84 -3.75
N LEU A 127 0.10 1.19 -5.03
CA LEU A 127 1.05 2.02 -5.77
C LEU A 127 0.66 3.49 -5.67
N LEU A 128 1.48 4.29 -5.00
CA LEU A 128 1.22 5.71 -4.77
C LEU A 128 1.77 6.58 -5.90
N ILE A 129 0.91 7.41 -6.47
CA ILE A 129 1.26 8.39 -7.51
C ILE A 129 0.79 9.77 -7.07
N ASP A 130 1.58 10.81 -7.31
CA ASP A 130 1.21 12.20 -7.00
C ASP A 130 0.19 12.72 -8.01
N MET A 131 -1.04 12.98 -7.56
CA MET A 131 -2.15 13.39 -8.44
C MET A 131 -1.88 14.69 -9.20
N ARG A 132 -0.98 15.53 -8.72
CA ARG A 132 -0.71 16.87 -9.30
C ARG A 132 0.02 16.85 -10.63
N HIS A 133 0.69 15.74 -10.95
CA HIS A 133 1.63 15.63 -12.07
C HIS A 133 1.33 14.41 -12.94
N ALA A 134 1.84 14.44 -14.17
CA ALA A 134 1.95 13.24 -14.98
C ALA A 134 2.82 12.19 -14.25
N PRO A 135 2.53 10.88 -14.40
CA PRO A 135 3.38 9.84 -13.88
C PRO A 135 4.80 9.98 -14.41
N SER A 136 5.76 9.75 -13.57
CA SER A 136 7.15 9.73 -14.00
C SER A 136 7.46 8.45 -14.80
N LYS A 137 8.60 8.44 -15.47
CA LYS A 137 9.10 7.22 -16.13
C LYS A 137 9.24 6.05 -15.15
N ASP A 138 9.66 6.33 -13.92
CA ASP A 138 9.81 5.29 -12.89
C ASP A 138 8.44 4.77 -12.42
N ASP A 139 7.39 5.62 -12.39
CA ASP A 139 6.02 5.20 -12.07
C ASP A 139 5.48 4.26 -13.18
N ILE A 140 5.68 4.62 -14.44
CA ILE A 140 5.27 3.78 -15.57
C ILE A 140 6.04 2.46 -15.57
N GLN A 141 7.35 2.46 -15.36
CA GLN A 141 8.15 1.24 -15.25
C GLN A 141 7.68 0.32 -14.12
N MET A 142 7.24 0.89 -12.99
CA MET A 142 6.68 0.10 -11.89
C MET A 142 5.33 -0.51 -12.31
N ILE A 143 4.45 0.25 -12.96
CA ILE A 143 3.16 -0.26 -13.46
C ILE A 143 3.39 -1.40 -14.46
N ASP A 144 4.26 -1.19 -15.45
CA ASP A 144 4.60 -2.22 -16.44
C ASP A 144 5.11 -3.50 -15.77
N PHE A 145 6.02 -3.36 -14.80
CA PHE A 145 6.55 -4.49 -14.04
C PHE A 145 5.45 -5.23 -13.27
N LEU A 146 4.54 -4.53 -12.60
CA LEU A 146 3.44 -5.14 -11.85
C LEU A 146 2.47 -5.89 -12.77
N VAL A 147 2.17 -5.32 -13.93
CA VAL A 147 1.32 -5.96 -14.95
C VAL A 147 2.00 -7.19 -15.55
N GLU A 148 3.27 -7.08 -15.97
CA GLU A 148 4.03 -8.18 -16.55
C GLU A 148 4.26 -9.34 -15.57
N SER A 149 4.35 -9.03 -14.27
CA SER A 149 4.52 -10.03 -13.20
C SER A 149 3.19 -10.55 -12.65
N GLU A 150 2.05 -10.12 -13.20
CA GLU A 150 0.70 -10.50 -12.76
C GLU A 150 0.46 -10.23 -11.26
N LEU A 151 1.14 -9.23 -10.69
CA LEU A 151 1.00 -8.85 -9.29
C LEU A 151 -0.23 -7.95 -9.10
N PRO A 152 -1.13 -8.28 -8.17
CA PRO A 152 -2.32 -7.48 -7.91
C PRO A 152 -1.96 -6.11 -7.33
N PHE A 153 -2.49 -5.04 -7.90
CA PHE A 153 -2.25 -3.69 -7.40
C PHE A 153 -3.43 -2.76 -7.64
N LEU A 154 -3.48 -1.69 -6.85
CA LEU A 154 -4.32 -0.52 -7.07
C LEU A 154 -3.47 0.76 -7.03
N ILE A 155 -3.99 1.85 -7.57
CA ILE A 155 -3.32 3.15 -7.55
C ILE A 155 -3.96 4.05 -6.49
N VAL A 156 -3.12 4.63 -5.62
CA VAL A 156 -3.53 5.69 -4.70
C VAL A 156 -2.98 7.03 -5.20
N LEU A 157 -3.89 7.90 -5.65
CA LEU A 157 -3.54 9.23 -6.13
C LEU A 157 -3.40 10.21 -4.97
N THR A 158 -2.17 10.42 -4.50
CA THR A 158 -1.90 11.23 -3.30
C THR A 158 -1.99 12.74 -3.57
N LYS A 159 -2.09 13.52 -2.50
CA LYS A 159 -2.12 15.00 -2.51
C LYS A 159 -3.31 15.58 -3.27
N ALA A 160 -4.43 14.89 -3.27
CA ALA A 160 -5.66 15.30 -3.93
C ALA A 160 -6.16 16.67 -3.44
N ASP A 161 -5.90 17.05 -2.19
CA ASP A 161 -6.21 18.36 -1.60
C ASP A 161 -5.51 19.55 -2.26
N LYS A 162 -4.46 19.30 -3.03
CA LYS A 162 -3.70 20.35 -3.73
C LYS A 162 -4.30 20.78 -5.05
N LEU A 163 -5.35 20.10 -5.49
CA LEU A 163 -6.06 20.38 -6.73
C LEU A 163 -7.51 20.77 -6.46
N ASN A 164 -8.00 21.80 -7.12
CA ASN A 164 -9.42 22.13 -7.11
C ASN A 164 -10.22 21.11 -7.98
N LYS A 165 -11.55 21.19 -7.94
CA LYS A 165 -12.43 20.25 -8.64
C LYS A 165 -12.17 20.17 -10.14
N THR A 166 -11.91 21.30 -10.79
CA THR A 166 -11.65 21.37 -12.25
C THR A 166 -10.29 20.76 -12.59
N GLU A 167 -9.27 21.06 -11.80
CA GLU A 167 -7.92 20.49 -11.95
C GLU A 167 -7.92 18.98 -11.75
N ARG A 168 -8.65 18.49 -10.74
CA ARG A 168 -8.83 17.04 -10.51
C ARG A 168 -9.46 16.35 -11.70
N ALA A 169 -10.56 16.90 -12.24
CA ALA A 169 -11.22 16.33 -13.40
C ALA A 169 -10.28 16.27 -14.62
N LYS A 170 -9.51 17.33 -14.88
CA LYS A 170 -8.49 17.35 -15.94
C LYS A 170 -7.39 16.31 -15.71
N ARG A 171 -6.90 16.14 -14.46
CA ARG A 171 -5.87 15.13 -14.15
C ARG A 171 -6.41 13.72 -14.32
N MET A 172 -7.62 13.42 -13.84
CA MET A 172 -8.24 12.11 -14.04
C MET A 172 -8.38 11.77 -15.53
N GLN A 173 -8.83 12.71 -16.35
CA GLN A 173 -8.90 12.53 -17.79
C GLN A 173 -7.52 12.32 -18.44
N ALA A 174 -6.50 13.04 -17.99
CA ALA A 174 -5.14 12.86 -18.50
C ALA A 174 -4.55 11.49 -18.14
N PHE A 175 -4.82 10.96 -16.95
CA PHE A 175 -4.36 9.63 -16.54
C PHE A 175 -4.87 8.51 -17.46
N GLU A 176 -6.04 8.66 -18.09
CA GLU A 176 -6.56 7.69 -19.07
C GLU A 176 -5.60 7.45 -20.25
N THR A 177 -4.78 8.43 -20.59
CA THR A 177 -3.80 8.35 -21.67
C THR A 177 -2.36 8.23 -21.19
N GLU A 178 -2.08 8.67 -19.97
CA GLU A 178 -0.74 8.70 -19.38
C GLU A 178 -0.37 7.40 -18.65
N ILE A 179 -1.37 6.66 -18.15
CA ILE A 179 -1.17 5.41 -17.41
C ILE A 179 -1.69 4.25 -18.26
N PRO A 180 -0.85 3.25 -18.57
CA PRO A 180 -1.31 2.04 -19.23
C PRO A 180 -2.41 1.34 -18.43
N TYR A 181 -3.46 0.87 -19.11
CA TYR A 181 -4.57 0.12 -18.53
C TYR A 181 -5.36 0.85 -17.43
N PHE A 182 -5.30 2.18 -17.35
CA PHE A 182 -5.89 2.98 -16.27
C PHE A 182 -7.36 2.66 -15.99
N SER A 183 -8.17 2.45 -17.03
CA SER A 183 -9.60 2.10 -16.91
C SER A 183 -9.87 0.73 -16.27
N GLN A 184 -8.85 -0.12 -16.16
CA GLN A 184 -8.94 -1.46 -15.54
C GLN A 184 -8.35 -1.48 -14.12
N ILE A 185 -7.68 -0.40 -13.71
CA ILE A 185 -7.02 -0.31 -12.41
C ILE A 185 -7.96 0.36 -11.43
N HIS A 186 -8.12 -0.20 -10.24
CA HIS A 186 -8.82 0.47 -9.15
C HIS A 186 -8.00 1.67 -8.67
N VAL A 187 -8.61 2.84 -8.62
CA VAL A 187 -7.94 4.12 -8.31
C VAL A 187 -8.63 4.80 -7.14
N ILE A 188 -7.87 5.15 -6.11
CA ILE A 188 -8.35 5.84 -4.91
C ILE A 188 -7.67 7.21 -4.81
N PRO A 189 -8.39 8.33 -4.97
CA PRO A 189 -7.88 9.65 -4.61
C PRO A 189 -7.64 9.76 -3.10
N PHE A 190 -6.51 10.34 -2.71
CA PHE A 190 -6.12 10.39 -1.30
C PHE A 190 -5.57 11.76 -0.89
N SER A 191 -6.01 12.21 0.29
CA SER A 191 -5.47 13.39 0.98
C SER A 191 -5.22 13.10 2.45
N ALA A 192 -3.98 13.28 2.87
CA ALA A 192 -3.62 13.22 4.30
C ALA A 192 -4.17 14.42 5.11
N VAL A 193 -4.53 15.52 4.44
CA VAL A 193 -5.05 16.75 5.05
C VAL A 193 -6.56 16.61 5.30
N THR A 194 -7.33 16.28 4.27
CA THR A 194 -8.79 16.15 4.34
C THR A 194 -9.25 14.77 4.81
N ARG A 195 -8.35 13.78 4.85
CA ARG A 195 -8.61 12.36 5.11
C ARG A 195 -9.43 11.66 4.01
N GLU A 196 -9.58 12.28 2.85
CA GLU A 196 -10.16 11.63 1.67
C GLU A 196 -9.39 10.36 1.33
N GLY A 197 -10.08 9.28 0.99
CA GLY A 197 -9.50 8.00 0.61
C GLY A 197 -9.01 7.13 1.79
N VAL A 198 -9.02 7.63 3.04
CA VAL A 198 -8.58 6.84 4.19
C VAL A 198 -9.50 5.65 4.43
N SER A 199 -10.80 5.88 4.48
CA SER A 199 -11.80 4.82 4.69
C SER A 199 -11.85 3.82 3.54
N GLU A 200 -11.65 4.27 2.31
CA GLU A 200 -11.61 3.39 1.15
C GLU A 200 -10.40 2.45 1.20
N VAL A 201 -9.22 2.96 1.54
CA VAL A 201 -8.04 2.10 1.72
C VAL A 201 -8.22 1.16 2.90
N GLN A 202 -8.78 1.62 4.02
CA GLN A 202 -9.06 0.76 5.17
C GLN A 202 -10.04 -0.36 4.81
N ALA A 203 -11.10 -0.08 4.05
CA ALA A 203 -12.05 -1.09 3.59
C ALA A 203 -11.40 -2.17 2.73
N VAL A 204 -10.49 -1.79 1.82
CA VAL A 204 -9.71 -2.76 1.02
C VAL A 204 -8.84 -3.66 1.91
N LEU A 205 -8.21 -3.12 2.94
CA LEU A 205 -7.41 -3.91 3.88
C LEU A 205 -8.28 -4.86 4.71
N GLU A 206 -9.47 -4.42 5.15
CA GLU A 206 -10.44 -5.23 5.89
C GLU A 206 -10.99 -6.37 5.03
N GLU A 207 -11.28 -6.13 3.76
CA GLU A 207 -11.72 -7.16 2.81
C GLU A 207 -10.70 -8.28 2.69
N ILE A 208 -9.42 -7.95 2.45
CA ILE A 208 -8.35 -8.95 2.36
C ILE A 208 -8.15 -9.69 3.69
N ALA A 209 -8.25 -8.99 4.82
CA ALA A 209 -8.15 -9.61 6.13
C ALA A 209 -9.26 -10.63 6.38
N SER A 210 -10.50 -10.31 6.00
CA SER A 210 -11.65 -11.21 6.14
C SER A 210 -11.50 -12.47 5.29
N GLU A 211 -11.03 -12.34 4.05
CA GLU A 211 -10.75 -13.48 3.17
C GLU A 211 -9.66 -14.42 3.73
N THR A 212 -8.72 -13.85 4.49
CA THR A 212 -7.63 -14.63 5.11
C THR A 212 -8.14 -15.48 6.26
N GLU A 213 -9.05 -14.95 7.09
CA GLU A 213 -9.63 -15.67 8.23
C GLU A 213 -10.58 -16.79 7.82
N GLU A 214 -11.22 -16.71 6.65
CA GLU A 214 -12.09 -17.77 6.13
C GLU A 214 -11.32 -18.98 5.57
N THR A 215 -10.01 -18.83 5.34
CA THR A 215 -9.17 -19.86 4.67
C THR A 215 -8.35 -20.67 5.67
N GLU A 216 -8.25 -20.27 6.94
CA GLU A 216 -7.61 -21.00 8.04
C GLU A 216 -8.63 -21.91 8.79
#